data_d43ad4536ad93b3102074dd1c64e15a6
#
_entry.id   d43ad4536ad93b3102074dd1c64e15a6
#
_cell.length_a   1.000
_cell.length_b   1.000
_cell.length_c   1.000
_cell.angle_alpha   90.00
_cell.angle_beta   90.00
_cell.angle_gamma   90.00
#
_symmetry.space_group_name_H-M   'P 1'
#
loop_
_entity.id
_entity.type
_entity.pdbx_description
1 polymer ?
#
loop_
_entity_poly.entity_id
_entity_poly.type
_entity_poly.pdbx_seq_one_letter_code
_entity_poly.pdbx_strand_id
1 'polypeptide(L)'
;IEQRPIEDYPHDEEVYKVFHSGYNIGITFGESPAMRKLFRVHKPKSIDDIARLLGLVRPCASKSNGYFNKNKWKAKSSEFRPIVYDDDGTQIIQDLLKCTDSEAELYRKAFAKKNEREMIAFNNRIFDHPDRQLIFDNLKFLQHYSFCKSHAYSYALLLYALAYQKKYNPKKFWVAAINN
;
A
#
# COMPACT_ATOMS: atom_id res chain seq x y z
N ILE A 1 -13.01 20.10 -20.07
CA ILE A 1 -13.04 18.97 -19.10
C ILE A 1 -14.11 19.34 -18.10
N GLU A 2 -15.10 18.48 -17.91
CA GLU A 2 -16.08 18.64 -16.85
C GLU A 2 -15.30 18.66 -15.52
N GLN A 3 -15.37 19.80 -14.81
CA GLN A 3 -14.75 19.94 -13.49
C GLN A 3 -15.66 19.24 -12.48
N ARG A 4 -15.36 17.99 -12.20
CA ARG A 4 -16.05 17.17 -11.22
C ARG A 4 -15.06 16.86 -10.08
N PRO A 5 -15.44 16.95 -8.80
CA PRO A 5 -14.64 16.46 -7.71
C PRO A 5 -14.19 15.03 -7.93
N ILE A 6 -12.97 14.68 -7.52
CA ILE A 6 -12.38 13.36 -7.81
C ILE A 6 -13.21 12.24 -7.17
N GLU A 7 -13.82 12.48 -6.03
CA GLU A 7 -14.69 11.57 -5.29
C GLU A 7 -16.05 11.33 -5.93
N ASP A 8 -16.49 12.21 -6.84
CA ASP A 8 -17.83 12.15 -7.45
C ASP A 8 -17.90 11.34 -8.75
N TYR A 9 -16.79 10.73 -9.16
CA TYR A 9 -16.80 9.86 -10.34
C TYR A 9 -17.62 8.59 -10.04
N PRO A 10 -18.61 8.25 -10.87
CA PRO A 10 -19.44 7.07 -10.65
C PRO A 10 -18.61 5.80 -10.76
N HIS A 11 -18.92 4.80 -9.90
CA HIS A 11 -18.33 3.48 -10.01
C HIS A 11 -18.72 2.84 -11.35
N ASP A 12 -17.72 2.39 -12.10
CA ASP A 12 -17.92 1.78 -13.41
C ASP A 12 -16.86 0.69 -13.62
N GLU A 13 -17.31 -0.55 -13.73
CA GLU A 13 -16.44 -1.71 -13.94
C GLU A 13 -15.62 -1.60 -15.23
N GLU A 14 -16.15 -0.95 -16.25
CA GLU A 14 -15.48 -0.75 -17.52
C GLU A 14 -14.27 0.17 -17.41
N VAL A 15 -14.25 1.09 -16.45
CA VAL A 15 -13.09 1.95 -16.17
C VAL A 15 -11.93 1.13 -15.61
N TYR A 16 -12.20 0.14 -14.76
CA TYR A 16 -11.14 -0.72 -14.23
C TYR A 16 -10.47 -1.57 -15.32
N LYS A 17 -11.15 -1.88 -16.42
CA LYS A 17 -10.54 -2.59 -17.56
C LYS A 17 -9.40 -1.83 -18.22
N VAL A 18 -9.35 -0.49 -18.08
CA VAL A 18 -8.20 0.33 -18.51
C VAL A 18 -6.94 -0.12 -17.80
N PHE A 19 -7.02 -0.42 -16.50
CA PHE A 19 -5.90 -0.92 -15.72
C PHE A 19 -5.56 -2.38 -16.08
N HIS A 20 -6.57 -3.23 -16.33
CA HIS A 20 -6.38 -4.65 -16.67
C HIS A 20 -5.58 -4.85 -17.96
N SER A 21 -5.73 -3.98 -18.93
CA SER A 21 -4.99 -4.02 -20.18
C SER A 21 -3.50 -3.64 -20.03
N GLY A 22 -3.16 -2.94 -18.93
CA GLY A 22 -1.85 -2.33 -18.74
C GLY A 22 -1.62 -1.11 -19.64
N TYR A 23 -2.66 -0.59 -20.29
CA TYR A 23 -2.60 0.61 -21.14
C TYR A 23 -2.79 1.87 -20.32
N ASN A 24 -1.91 2.06 -19.33
CA ASN A 24 -2.01 3.12 -18.32
C ASN A 24 -1.17 4.37 -18.65
N ILE A 25 -0.65 4.48 -19.87
CA ILE A 25 0.11 5.66 -20.32
C ILE A 25 -0.76 6.90 -20.18
N GLY A 26 -0.19 7.98 -19.64
CA GLY A 26 -0.90 9.22 -19.32
C GLY A 26 -1.68 9.20 -18.00
N ILE A 27 -1.76 8.05 -17.32
CA ILE A 27 -2.35 7.96 -15.97
C ILE A 27 -1.21 8.12 -14.95
N THR A 28 -1.06 9.32 -14.42
CA THR A 28 -0.03 9.67 -13.43
C THR A 28 0.02 8.62 -12.31
N PHE A 29 1.22 8.26 -11.85
CA PHE A 29 1.51 7.19 -10.88
C PHE A 29 1.15 5.76 -11.32
N GLY A 30 0.32 5.57 -12.35
CA GLY A 30 -0.10 4.25 -12.84
C GLY A 30 0.71 3.74 -14.04
N GLU A 31 1.52 4.59 -14.67
CA GLU A 31 2.15 4.31 -15.97
C GLU A 31 3.52 3.63 -15.89
N SER A 32 4.15 3.55 -14.71
CA SER A 32 5.45 2.89 -14.56
C SER A 32 5.36 1.39 -14.95
N PRO A 33 6.43 0.79 -15.49
CA PRO A 33 6.44 -0.63 -15.85
C PRO A 33 6.01 -1.55 -14.70
N ALA A 34 6.43 -1.24 -13.47
CA ALA A 34 6.07 -1.98 -12.28
C ALA A 34 4.55 -1.92 -12.00
N MET A 35 3.96 -0.73 -12.03
CA MET A 35 2.52 -0.55 -11.83
C MET A 35 1.70 -1.22 -12.93
N ARG A 36 2.11 -1.05 -14.18
CA ARG A 36 1.44 -1.71 -15.32
C ARG A 36 1.44 -3.23 -15.19
N LYS A 37 2.55 -3.82 -14.71
CA LYS A 37 2.63 -5.25 -14.41
C LYS A 37 1.67 -5.65 -13.29
N LEU A 38 1.66 -4.91 -12.17
CA LEU A 38 0.78 -5.16 -11.04
C LEU A 38 -0.69 -5.09 -11.45
N PHE A 39 -1.11 -4.06 -12.18
CA PHE A 39 -2.48 -3.92 -12.65
C PHE A 39 -2.93 -5.07 -13.56
N ARG A 40 -2.08 -5.52 -14.48
CA ARG A 40 -2.38 -6.65 -15.35
C ARG A 40 -2.54 -7.97 -14.59
N VAL A 41 -1.70 -8.18 -13.57
CA VAL A 41 -1.70 -9.43 -12.78
C VAL A 41 -2.88 -9.45 -11.81
N HIS A 42 -3.09 -8.35 -11.08
CA HIS A 42 -4.07 -8.30 -9.99
C HIS A 42 -5.47 -7.87 -10.42
N LYS A 43 -5.61 -7.22 -11.59
CA LYS A 43 -6.89 -6.80 -12.18
C LYS A 43 -7.81 -6.11 -11.17
N PRO A 44 -7.44 -4.90 -10.67
CA PRO A 44 -8.21 -4.20 -9.65
C PRO A 44 -9.66 -3.98 -10.08
N LYS A 45 -10.59 -4.06 -9.13
CA LYS A 45 -12.03 -3.89 -9.32
C LYS A 45 -12.62 -2.81 -8.41
N SER A 46 -11.80 -2.22 -7.57
CA SER A 46 -12.19 -1.20 -6.61
C SER A 46 -11.09 -0.16 -6.43
N ILE A 47 -11.45 0.98 -5.83
CA ILE A 47 -10.48 2.01 -5.40
C ILE A 47 -9.51 1.42 -4.37
N ASP A 48 -10.01 0.59 -3.45
CA ASP A 48 -9.18 -0.12 -2.47
C ASP A 48 -8.11 -0.98 -3.13
N ASP A 49 -8.47 -1.71 -4.20
CA ASP A 49 -7.51 -2.52 -4.94
C ASP A 49 -6.41 -1.65 -5.56
N ILE A 50 -6.78 -0.52 -6.19
CA ILE A 50 -5.81 0.41 -6.76
C ILE A 50 -4.89 0.96 -5.67
N ALA A 51 -5.45 1.41 -4.54
CA ALA A 51 -4.69 1.92 -3.40
C ALA A 51 -3.71 0.87 -2.86
N ARG A 52 -4.17 -0.37 -2.72
CA ARG A 52 -3.34 -1.49 -2.27
C ARG A 52 -2.17 -1.75 -3.22
N LEU A 53 -2.40 -1.71 -4.53
CA LEU A 53 -1.34 -1.91 -5.53
C LEU A 53 -0.32 -0.76 -5.51
N LEU A 54 -0.76 0.49 -5.27
CA LEU A 54 0.12 1.63 -5.05
C LEU A 54 1.01 1.46 -3.81
N GLY A 55 0.49 0.85 -2.75
CA GLY A 55 1.27 0.47 -1.57
C GLY A 55 2.26 -0.67 -1.88
N LEU A 56 1.79 -1.73 -2.55
CA LEU A 56 2.56 -2.94 -2.86
C LEU A 56 3.81 -2.69 -3.71
N VAL A 57 3.81 -1.67 -4.57
CA VAL A 57 4.98 -1.33 -5.39
C VAL A 57 6.12 -0.73 -4.55
N ARG A 58 5.86 -0.32 -3.31
CA ARG A 58 6.85 0.33 -2.45
C ARG A 58 7.84 -0.68 -1.84
N PRO A 59 9.10 -0.27 -1.59
CA PRO A 59 10.13 -1.19 -1.11
C PRO A 59 9.80 -1.90 0.20
N CYS A 60 9.15 -1.22 1.15
CA CYS A 60 8.71 -1.83 2.41
C CYS A 60 7.75 -2.99 2.15
N ALA A 61 6.65 -2.71 1.45
CA ALA A 61 5.59 -3.69 1.17
C ALA A 61 6.09 -4.85 0.30
N SER A 62 6.88 -4.58 -0.73
CA SER A 62 7.46 -5.60 -1.59
C SER A 62 8.31 -6.59 -0.81
N LYS A 63 9.19 -6.11 0.10
CA LYS A 63 10.05 -6.95 0.94
C LYS A 63 9.25 -7.70 2.01
N SER A 64 8.32 -7.02 2.68
CA SER A 64 7.45 -7.61 3.69
C SER A 64 6.59 -8.74 3.10
N ASN A 65 5.99 -8.54 1.93
CA ASN A 65 5.22 -9.59 1.24
C ASN A 65 6.08 -10.79 0.86
N GLY A 66 7.29 -10.57 0.35
CA GLY A 66 8.24 -11.65 0.05
C GLY A 66 8.61 -12.46 1.29
N TYR A 67 8.89 -11.78 2.39
CA TYR A 67 9.19 -12.41 3.67
C TYR A 67 7.99 -13.17 4.23
N PHE A 68 6.80 -12.56 4.21
CA PHE A 68 5.57 -13.22 4.64
C PHE A 68 5.30 -14.48 3.82
N ASN A 69 5.32 -14.40 2.49
CA ASN A 69 5.06 -15.54 1.63
C ASN A 69 6.03 -16.70 1.87
N LYS A 70 7.29 -16.39 2.21
CA LYS A 70 8.32 -17.39 2.55
C LYS A 70 8.06 -18.06 3.90
N ASN A 71 7.49 -17.35 4.87
CA ASN A 71 7.41 -17.80 6.27
C ASN A 71 5.97 -18.05 6.78
N LYS A 72 4.93 -17.77 6.00
CA LYS A 72 3.53 -17.90 6.42
C LYS A 72 3.15 -19.27 7.01
N TRP A 73 3.79 -20.33 6.53
CA TRP A 73 3.58 -21.70 7.00
C TRP A 73 4.18 -21.98 8.39
N LYS A 74 5.08 -21.12 8.87
CA LYS A 74 5.69 -21.18 10.20
C LYS A 74 4.89 -20.39 11.23
N ALA A 75 4.09 -19.44 10.79
CA ALA A 75 3.35 -18.56 11.66
C ALA A 75 2.27 -19.33 12.45
N LYS A 76 2.16 -19.00 13.74
CA LYS A 76 1.21 -19.58 14.68
C LYS A 76 0.11 -18.60 15.08
N SER A 77 0.27 -17.33 14.71
CA SER A 77 -0.62 -16.24 15.09
C SER A 77 -1.03 -15.38 13.89
N SER A 78 -2.12 -14.66 14.02
CA SER A 78 -2.67 -13.74 13.01
C SER A 78 -1.90 -12.40 12.93
N GLU A 79 -1.11 -12.09 13.94
CA GLU A 79 -0.30 -10.87 14.01
C GLU A 79 0.86 -10.89 13.01
N PHE A 80 1.34 -12.08 12.63
CA PHE A 80 2.27 -12.20 11.51
C PHE A 80 1.53 -12.08 10.18
N ARG A 81 1.49 -10.87 9.65
CA ARG A 81 0.87 -10.51 8.36
C ARG A 81 1.73 -9.53 7.58
N PRO A 82 1.57 -9.43 6.23
CA PRO A 82 2.38 -8.52 5.44
C PRO A 82 2.06 -7.06 5.76
N ILE A 83 3.09 -6.21 5.68
CA ILE A 83 2.95 -4.75 5.78
C ILE A 83 2.81 -4.20 4.36
N VAL A 84 1.68 -3.60 4.05
CA VAL A 84 1.43 -2.90 2.77
C VAL A 84 1.62 -1.40 2.94
N TYR A 85 1.07 -0.86 4.03
CA TYR A 85 1.18 0.53 4.43
C TYR A 85 1.96 0.64 5.74
N ASP A 86 2.46 1.83 6.06
CA ASP A 86 3.07 2.07 7.38
C ASP A 86 2.05 1.94 8.53
N ASP A 87 0.80 2.29 8.28
CA ASP A 87 -0.34 2.07 9.18
C ASP A 87 -0.48 0.60 9.62
N ASP A 88 -0.18 -0.35 8.73
CA ASP A 88 -0.23 -1.79 9.07
C ASP A 88 0.79 -2.15 10.16
N GLY A 89 1.95 -1.48 10.18
CA GLY A 89 2.94 -1.65 11.23
C GLY A 89 2.42 -1.19 12.58
N THR A 90 1.76 -0.03 12.65
CA THR A 90 1.10 0.48 13.85
C THR A 90 0.04 -0.50 14.34
N GLN A 91 -0.79 -1.01 13.44
CA GLN A 91 -1.85 -1.97 13.80
C GLN A 91 -1.29 -3.30 14.31
N ILE A 92 -0.22 -3.83 13.70
CA ILE A 92 0.46 -5.04 14.21
C ILE A 92 0.94 -4.82 15.64
N ILE A 93 1.57 -3.68 15.92
CA ILE A 93 2.08 -3.35 17.25
C ILE A 93 0.95 -3.22 18.27
N GLN A 94 -0.17 -2.58 17.91
CA GLN A 94 -1.35 -2.49 18.77
C GLN A 94 -1.96 -3.85 19.09
N ASP A 95 -2.10 -4.71 18.07
CA ASP A 95 -2.67 -6.05 18.25
C ASP A 95 -1.80 -6.90 19.19
N LEU A 96 -0.47 -6.75 19.12
CA LEU A 96 0.49 -7.45 19.98
C LEU A 96 0.50 -6.94 21.41
N LEU A 97 0.62 -5.62 21.59
CA LEU A 97 0.87 -5.01 22.89
C LEU A 97 -0.40 -4.59 23.62
N LYS A 98 -1.56 -4.59 22.93
CA LYS A 98 -2.83 -4.03 23.44
C LYS A 98 -2.66 -2.60 23.96
N CYS A 99 -1.86 -1.80 23.26
CA CYS A 99 -1.45 -0.46 23.66
C CYS A 99 -2.23 0.64 22.91
N THR A 100 -2.01 1.89 23.30
CA THR A 100 -2.61 3.06 22.65
C THR A 100 -1.99 3.32 21.27
N ASP A 101 -2.72 4.07 20.40
CA ASP A 101 -2.22 4.54 19.10
C ASP A 101 -0.87 5.27 19.23
N SER A 102 -0.75 6.15 20.23
CA SER A 102 0.46 6.94 20.47
C SER A 102 1.66 6.07 20.80
N GLU A 103 1.47 5.03 21.60
CA GLU A 103 2.54 4.09 21.96
C GLU A 103 2.92 3.20 20.77
N ALA A 104 1.94 2.70 20.02
CA ALA A 104 2.19 1.91 18.82
C ALA A 104 2.96 2.72 17.77
N GLU A 105 2.59 4.00 17.58
CA GLU A 105 3.25 4.91 16.66
C GLU A 105 4.70 5.23 17.09
N LEU A 106 4.97 5.29 18.41
CA LEU A 106 6.33 5.42 18.93
C LEU A 106 7.22 4.26 18.46
N TYR A 107 6.75 3.03 18.64
CA TYR A 107 7.47 1.84 18.19
C TYR A 107 7.58 1.75 16.67
N ARG A 108 6.50 2.06 15.94
CA ARG A 108 6.56 2.11 14.48
C ARG A 108 7.65 3.07 13.98
N LYS A 109 7.70 4.29 14.56
CA LYS A 109 8.75 5.27 14.27
C LYS A 109 10.15 4.77 14.66
N ALA A 110 10.26 4.03 15.77
CA ALA A 110 11.53 3.44 16.19
C ALA A 110 12.05 2.46 15.13
N PHE A 111 11.21 1.58 14.61
CA PHE A 111 11.58 0.70 13.50
C PHE A 111 11.96 1.49 12.23
N ALA A 112 11.15 2.48 11.83
CA ALA A 112 11.42 3.28 10.64
C ALA A 112 12.76 4.05 10.73
N LYS A 113 13.11 4.56 11.90
CA LYS A 113 14.32 5.35 12.16
C LYS A 113 15.50 4.52 12.65
N LYS A 114 15.37 3.20 12.78
CA LYS A 114 16.39 2.28 13.31
C LYS A 114 16.84 2.64 14.73
N ASN A 115 15.92 3.07 15.59
CA ASN A 115 16.21 3.33 16.99
C ASN A 115 16.34 2.00 17.74
N GLU A 116 17.57 1.53 17.89
CA GLU A 116 17.88 0.22 18.49
C GLU A 116 17.35 0.07 19.93
N ARG A 117 17.44 1.12 20.73
CA ARG A 117 16.97 1.10 22.13
C ARG A 117 15.48 0.76 22.20
N GLU A 118 14.65 1.46 21.42
CA GLU A 118 13.20 1.26 21.41
C GLU A 118 12.82 -0.07 20.71
N MET A 119 13.58 -0.49 19.70
CA MET A 119 13.37 -1.78 19.05
C MET A 119 13.66 -2.94 20.02
N ILE A 120 14.70 -2.84 20.85
CA ILE A 120 15.00 -3.82 21.90
C ILE A 120 13.90 -3.81 22.96
N ALA A 121 13.45 -2.63 23.40
CA ALA A 121 12.35 -2.50 24.35
C ALA A 121 11.07 -3.18 23.82
N PHE A 122 10.71 -2.94 22.58
CA PHE A 122 9.59 -3.64 21.91
C PHE A 122 9.78 -5.16 21.90
N ASN A 123 10.97 -5.63 21.49
CA ASN A 123 11.26 -7.05 21.38
C ASN A 123 11.18 -7.77 22.74
N ASN A 124 11.53 -7.08 23.83
CA ASN A 124 11.39 -7.61 25.19
C ASN A 124 9.91 -7.71 25.60
N ARG A 125 9.06 -6.80 25.18
CA ARG A 125 7.61 -6.84 25.47
C ARG A 125 6.87 -8.00 24.80
N ILE A 126 7.39 -8.49 23.70
CA ILE A 126 6.83 -9.65 22.97
C ILE A 126 7.66 -10.91 23.18
N PHE A 127 8.44 -10.98 24.29
CA PHE A 127 9.40 -12.08 24.52
C PHE A 127 8.77 -13.46 24.43
N ASP A 128 7.58 -13.65 25.03
CA ASP A 128 6.86 -14.94 25.08
C ASP A 128 5.97 -15.20 23.85
N HIS A 129 5.94 -14.27 22.88
CA HIS A 129 5.11 -14.43 21.70
C HIS A 129 5.64 -15.51 20.75
N PRO A 130 4.81 -16.49 20.32
CA PRO A 130 5.27 -17.64 19.52
C PRO A 130 5.89 -17.26 18.19
N ASP A 131 5.49 -16.11 17.59
CA ASP A 131 6.01 -15.61 16.32
C ASP A 131 6.92 -14.39 16.48
N ARG A 132 7.48 -14.20 17.70
CA ARG A 132 8.33 -13.04 18.04
C ARG A 132 9.34 -12.70 16.95
N GLN A 133 10.13 -13.67 16.52
CA GLN A 133 11.20 -13.43 15.55
C GLN A 133 10.66 -13.08 14.18
N LEU A 134 9.59 -13.77 13.73
CA LEU A 134 8.96 -13.51 12.45
C LEU A 134 8.40 -12.09 12.39
N ILE A 135 7.72 -11.66 13.45
CA ILE A 135 7.10 -10.33 13.54
C ILE A 135 8.18 -9.25 13.63
N PHE A 136 9.19 -9.44 14.50
CA PHE A 136 10.26 -8.48 14.65
C PHE A 136 11.01 -8.24 13.33
N ASP A 137 11.34 -9.32 12.60
CA ASP A 137 12.01 -9.21 11.31
C ASP A 137 11.13 -8.59 10.23
N ASN A 138 9.81 -8.84 10.28
CA ASN A 138 8.86 -8.21 9.39
C ASN A 138 8.76 -6.69 9.64
N LEU A 139 8.69 -6.27 10.91
CA LEU A 139 8.65 -4.84 11.29
C LEU A 139 9.93 -4.09 10.87
N LYS A 140 11.08 -4.75 10.77
CA LYS A 140 12.31 -4.13 10.24
C LYS A 140 12.15 -3.62 8.80
N PHE A 141 11.22 -4.13 8.02
CA PHE A 141 10.97 -3.61 6.67
C PHE A 141 10.42 -2.18 6.66
N LEU A 142 9.88 -1.68 7.77
CA LEU A 142 9.50 -0.27 7.94
C LEU A 142 10.68 0.70 7.81
N GLN A 143 11.93 0.22 7.85
CA GLN A 143 13.12 1.01 7.53
C GLN A 143 13.19 1.43 6.05
N HIS A 144 12.43 0.78 5.19
CA HIS A 144 12.31 1.11 3.80
C HIS A 144 11.07 1.98 3.56
N TYR A 145 11.12 2.76 2.48
CA TYR A 145 10.00 3.61 2.14
C TYR A 145 8.69 2.82 2.03
N SER A 146 7.73 3.19 2.85
CA SER A 146 6.34 2.73 2.85
C SER A 146 5.41 3.87 2.43
N PHE A 147 4.18 3.54 2.19
CA PHE A 147 3.15 4.49 1.78
C PHE A 147 2.08 4.54 2.86
N CYS A 148 1.63 5.72 3.27
CA CYS A 148 0.53 5.78 4.22
C CYS A 148 -0.80 5.48 3.50
N LYS A 149 -1.72 4.84 4.19
CA LYS A 149 -2.98 4.35 3.61
C LYS A 149 -3.83 5.48 3.04
N SER A 150 -3.94 6.60 3.74
CA SER A 150 -4.72 7.76 3.30
C SER A 150 -4.20 8.36 1.99
N HIS A 151 -2.87 8.51 1.84
CA HIS A 151 -2.27 8.96 0.59
C HIS A 151 -2.49 7.97 -0.55
N ALA A 152 -2.35 6.66 -0.28
CA ALA A 152 -2.62 5.64 -1.28
C ALA A 152 -4.05 5.73 -1.82
N TYR A 153 -5.01 5.97 -0.93
CA TYR A 153 -6.41 6.12 -1.28
C TYR A 153 -6.68 7.37 -2.12
N SER A 154 -6.12 8.51 -1.73
CA SER A 154 -6.24 9.77 -2.48
C SER A 154 -5.66 9.63 -3.89
N TYR A 155 -4.50 9.00 -4.03
CA TYR A 155 -3.93 8.72 -5.36
C TYR A 155 -4.74 7.70 -6.15
N ALA A 156 -5.35 6.70 -5.50
CA ALA A 156 -6.22 5.74 -6.17
C ALA A 156 -7.45 6.40 -6.80
N LEU A 157 -8.06 7.34 -6.09
CA LEU A 157 -9.17 8.16 -6.61
C LEU A 157 -8.71 8.98 -7.84
N LEU A 158 -7.53 9.60 -7.77
CA LEU A 158 -6.97 10.33 -8.90
C LEU A 158 -6.74 9.41 -10.13
N LEU A 159 -6.13 8.24 -9.90
CA LEU A 159 -5.90 7.28 -10.99
C LEU A 159 -7.23 6.85 -11.63
N TYR A 160 -8.23 6.58 -10.82
CA TYR A 160 -9.56 6.19 -11.30
C TYR A 160 -10.21 7.31 -12.13
N ALA A 161 -10.18 8.55 -11.65
CA ALA A 161 -10.69 9.71 -12.37
C ALA A 161 -9.99 9.91 -13.73
N LEU A 162 -8.66 9.76 -13.76
CA LEU A 162 -7.88 9.83 -15.01
C LEU A 162 -8.24 8.68 -15.96
N ALA A 163 -8.42 7.46 -15.45
CA ALA A 163 -8.85 6.32 -16.26
C ALA A 163 -10.27 6.51 -16.83
N TYR A 164 -11.15 7.08 -16.03
CA TYR A 164 -12.51 7.45 -16.47
C TYR A 164 -12.46 8.46 -17.62
N GLN A 165 -11.70 9.55 -17.46
CA GLN A 165 -11.52 10.56 -18.51
C GLN A 165 -10.87 9.96 -19.77
N LYS A 166 -9.86 9.12 -19.60
CA LYS A 166 -9.21 8.43 -20.73
C LYS A 166 -10.18 7.56 -21.50
N LYS A 167 -11.12 6.89 -20.83
CA LYS A 167 -12.12 6.02 -21.45
C LYS A 167 -13.23 6.80 -22.16
N TYR A 168 -13.83 7.78 -21.48
CA TYR A 168 -15.04 8.45 -21.96
C TYR A 168 -14.77 9.77 -22.70
N ASN A 169 -13.62 10.41 -22.48
CA ASN A 169 -13.23 11.66 -23.12
C ASN A 169 -11.81 11.58 -23.72
N PRO A 170 -11.47 10.57 -24.54
CA PRO A 170 -10.09 10.29 -24.93
C PRO A 170 -9.39 11.47 -25.62
N LYS A 171 -10.08 12.22 -26.48
CA LYS A 171 -9.46 13.39 -27.16
C LYS A 171 -9.06 14.45 -26.15
N LYS A 172 -9.95 14.82 -25.22
CA LYS A 172 -9.64 15.83 -24.19
C LYS A 172 -8.55 15.33 -23.21
N PHE A 173 -8.61 14.04 -22.86
CA PHE A 173 -7.59 13.42 -22.01
C PHE A 173 -6.21 13.52 -22.62
N TRP A 174 -6.05 13.13 -23.89
CA TRP A 174 -4.74 13.15 -24.54
C TRP A 174 -4.21 14.57 -24.81
N VAL A 175 -5.08 15.51 -25.15
CA VAL A 175 -4.67 16.92 -25.26
C VAL A 175 -4.13 17.44 -23.93
N ALA A 176 -4.80 17.14 -22.82
CA ALA A 176 -4.33 17.53 -21.49
C ALA A 176 -3.01 16.81 -21.11
N ALA A 177 -2.91 15.50 -21.36
CA ALA A 177 -1.72 14.71 -21.00
C ALA A 177 -0.47 15.06 -21.80
N ILE A 178 -0.61 15.59 -23.04
CA ILE A 178 0.54 15.99 -23.89
C ILE A 178 0.98 17.41 -23.58
N ASN A 179 0.07 18.28 -23.14
CA ASN A 179 0.36 19.70 -22.87
C ASN A 179 0.84 19.98 -21.44
N ASN A 180 0.86 18.99 -20.56
CA ASN A 180 1.40 19.04 -19.21
C ASN A 180 2.62 18.12 -19.07
#